data_cd3f6f725d472ed653e4b7b3b42746a1
#
_entry.id   cd3f6f725d472ed653e4b7b3b42746a1
#
_cell.length_a   1.000
_cell.length_b   1.000
_cell.length_c   1.000
_cell.angle_alpha   90.00
_cell.angle_beta   90.00
_cell.angle_gamma   90.00
#
_symmetry.space_group_name_H-M   'P 1'
#
loop_
_entity.id
_entity.type
_entity.pdbx_description
1 polymer ?
#
loop_
_entity_poly.entity_id
_entity_poly.type
_entity_poly.pdbx_seq_one_letter_code
_entity_poly.pdbx_strand_id
1 'polypeptide(L)'
;MSEFTFSKSLLKVYTNRNSSVFSRAGNSITNDLSGRIGVIYDDFDYKGNLKELWKQYNLSDIFINAPRRVTISMDDKIQFHNVMKDSEYTPESYLNVNDISDISGLYFVKKTGSTGGKGVNIYNYNDLLNVDVNNCVIQKNISNPDLYKNKRYKIRQLVLLYEKQVYIHKNSFFTASNIDYDNIPSDKLRDAHVINQKQDTIFELSNKLENFDLIFKNITLAVKDFSKFYQDKINNISGNIYGVLGFDFIVDNEYNVQIIEINHRSNYGHPSNVSTDCDVGFFQDIILLMAMKIVPENLQIIDM
;
A
#
# COMPACT_ATOMS: atom_id res chain seq x y z
N MET A 1 6.53 -12.87 18.50
CA MET A 1 7.44 -12.25 17.51
C MET A 1 8.49 -13.28 17.13
N SER A 2 8.73 -13.48 15.85
CA SER A 2 9.88 -14.23 15.36
C SER A 2 11.07 -13.28 15.20
N GLU A 3 12.25 -13.72 15.63
CA GLU A 3 13.49 -12.99 15.45
C GLU A 3 14.23 -13.55 14.24
N PHE A 4 14.69 -12.68 13.35
CA PHE A 4 15.55 -13.04 12.23
C PHE A 4 16.90 -12.38 12.42
N THR A 5 17.92 -13.22 12.56
CA THR A 5 19.31 -12.76 12.70
C THR A 5 20.06 -13.07 11.41
N PHE A 6 20.60 -12.05 10.79
CA PHE A 6 21.45 -12.20 9.61
C PHE A 6 22.86 -12.60 10.01
N SER A 7 23.45 -13.62 9.37
CA SER A 7 24.64 -14.33 9.82
C SER A 7 25.91 -13.48 9.98
N LYS A 8 25.99 -12.31 9.35
CA LYS A 8 27.10 -11.35 9.50
C LYS A 8 26.62 -9.97 9.95
N SER A 9 25.38 -9.84 10.32
CA SER A 9 24.75 -8.55 10.33
C SER A 9 24.68 -7.90 11.69
N LEU A 10 24.83 -6.63 11.62
CA LEU A 10 24.49 -5.66 12.62
C LEU A 10 22.98 -5.36 12.64
N LEU A 11 22.21 -5.96 11.73
CA LEU A 11 20.77 -5.80 11.57
C LEU A 11 20.00 -6.97 12.18
N LYS A 12 19.02 -6.67 13.01
CA LYS A 12 18.03 -7.62 13.54
C LYS A 12 16.63 -7.17 13.20
N VAL A 13 15.81 -8.09 12.68
CA VAL A 13 14.41 -7.82 12.33
C VAL A 13 13.50 -8.69 13.17
N TYR A 14 12.52 -8.06 13.81
CA TYR A 14 11.46 -8.68 14.57
C TYR A 14 10.16 -8.54 13.78
N THR A 15 9.56 -9.63 13.37
CA THR A 15 8.32 -9.61 12.61
C THR A 15 7.47 -10.84 12.89
N ASN A 16 6.15 -10.70 12.78
CA ASN A 16 5.20 -11.80 12.73
C ASN A 16 4.82 -12.18 11.27
N ARG A 17 5.47 -11.54 10.29
CA ARG A 17 5.22 -11.75 8.85
C ARG A 17 6.29 -12.63 8.21
N ASN A 18 6.06 -13.01 6.94
CA ASN A 18 7.03 -13.76 6.17
C ASN A 18 8.38 -13.02 6.07
N SER A 19 9.42 -13.66 6.54
CA SER A 19 10.73 -13.09 6.79
C SER A 19 11.72 -13.19 5.65
N SER A 20 11.40 -13.90 4.57
CA SER A 20 12.36 -14.11 3.47
C SER A 20 12.81 -12.79 2.83
N VAL A 21 11.90 -11.83 2.72
CA VAL A 21 12.19 -10.48 2.19
C VAL A 21 13.20 -9.75 3.09
N PHE A 22 12.98 -9.77 4.39
CA PHE A 22 13.86 -9.10 5.35
C PHE A 22 15.25 -9.75 5.39
N SER A 23 15.34 -11.08 5.30
CA SER A 23 16.62 -11.79 5.19
C SER A 23 17.38 -11.39 3.93
N ARG A 24 16.69 -11.36 2.79
CA ARG A 24 17.30 -10.97 1.50
C ARG A 24 17.78 -9.52 1.53
N ALA A 25 16.96 -8.60 2.04
CA ALA A 25 17.33 -7.20 2.19
C ALA A 25 18.55 -7.03 3.11
N GLY A 26 18.55 -7.65 4.28
CA GLY A 26 19.65 -7.56 5.24
C GLY A 26 20.97 -8.11 4.72
N ASN A 27 20.95 -9.25 4.02
CA ASN A 27 22.18 -9.87 3.49
C ASN A 27 22.87 -9.00 2.45
N SER A 28 22.17 -8.15 1.73
CA SER A 28 22.73 -7.29 0.70
C SER A 28 23.38 -6.00 1.22
N ILE A 29 22.95 -5.53 2.41
CA ILE A 29 23.40 -4.23 2.96
C ILE A 29 24.30 -4.34 4.18
N THR A 30 24.56 -5.56 4.69
CA THR A 30 25.31 -5.76 5.95
C THR A 30 26.72 -5.21 5.97
N ASN A 31 27.35 -5.07 4.81
CA ASN A 31 28.72 -4.53 4.71
C ASN A 31 28.75 -2.99 4.84
N ASP A 32 27.62 -2.33 4.64
CA ASP A 32 27.52 -0.87 4.58
C ASP A 32 27.03 -0.26 5.90
N LEU A 33 26.57 -1.10 6.84
CA LEU A 33 26.07 -0.63 8.12
C LEU A 33 27.18 -0.31 9.11
N SER A 34 27.24 0.92 9.59
CA SER A 34 28.23 1.38 10.57
C SER A 34 27.90 1.06 12.03
N GLY A 35 26.74 0.53 12.31
CA GLY A 35 26.23 0.26 13.66
C GLY A 35 25.27 -0.93 13.73
N ARG A 36 24.84 -1.28 14.93
CA ARG A 36 23.83 -2.32 15.15
C ARG A 36 22.43 -1.73 15.09
N ILE A 37 21.57 -2.26 14.23
CA ILE A 37 20.23 -1.77 14.00
C ILE A 37 19.21 -2.85 14.29
N GLY A 38 18.17 -2.50 15.04
CA GLY A 38 16.98 -3.32 15.23
C GLY A 38 15.77 -2.73 14.48
N VAL A 39 15.07 -3.55 13.75
CA VAL A 39 13.84 -3.15 13.08
C VAL A 39 12.69 -4.03 13.55
N ILE A 40 11.62 -3.41 14.01
CA ILE A 40 10.39 -4.10 14.41
C ILE A 40 9.34 -3.81 13.35
N TYR A 41 8.95 -4.84 12.62
CA TYR A 41 7.88 -4.79 11.63
C TYR A 41 6.83 -5.85 11.98
N ASP A 42 5.74 -5.41 12.59
CA ASP A 42 4.70 -6.27 13.14
C ASP A 42 3.31 -5.80 12.68
N ASP A 43 2.35 -6.72 12.55
CA ASP A 43 0.95 -6.42 12.26
C ASP A 43 0.24 -5.74 13.44
N PHE A 44 0.78 -5.92 14.64
CA PHE A 44 0.24 -5.36 15.87
C PHE A 44 1.21 -4.32 16.45
N ASP A 45 0.68 -3.46 17.29
CA ASP A 45 1.51 -2.54 18.03
C ASP A 45 2.48 -3.33 18.92
N TYR A 46 3.75 -2.96 18.85
CA TYR A 46 4.74 -3.55 19.72
C TYR A 46 4.46 -3.18 21.17
N LYS A 47 4.20 -4.19 22.01
CA LYS A 47 3.90 -4.05 23.43
C LYS A 47 5.06 -4.43 24.35
N GLY A 48 6.18 -4.87 23.76
CA GLY A 48 7.35 -5.28 24.52
C GLY A 48 8.12 -4.11 25.12
N ASN A 49 9.03 -4.43 26.02
CA ASN A 49 9.91 -3.45 26.63
C ASN A 49 11.15 -3.21 25.73
N LEU A 50 11.23 -2.05 25.11
CA LEU A 50 12.36 -1.66 24.26
C LEU A 50 13.70 -1.71 25.00
N LYS A 51 13.73 -1.39 26.31
CA LYS A 51 14.95 -1.46 27.10
C LYS A 51 15.46 -2.90 27.25
N GLU A 52 14.56 -3.85 27.34
CA GLU A 52 14.91 -5.28 27.40
C GLU A 52 15.45 -5.77 26.05
N LEU A 53 14.83 -5.37 24.94
CA LEU A 53 15.38 -5.64 23.60
C LEU A 53 16.78 -5.06 23.44
N TRP A 54 16.97 -3.81 23.88
CA TRP A 54 18.28 -3.16 23.84
C TRP A 54 19.35 -3.94 24.60
N LYS A 55 19.04 -4.33 25.85
CA LYS A 55 19.95 -5.12 26.69
C LYS A 55 20.25 -6.49 26.07
N GLN A 56 19.21 -7.17 25.59
CA GLN A 56 19.30 -8.52 25.05
C GLN A 56 20.17 -8.58 23.79
N TYR A 57 20.06 -7.59 22.92
CA TYR A 57 20.68 -7.63 21.59
C TYR A 57 21.78 -6.59 21.38
N ASN A 58 22.03 -5.74 22.36
CA ASN A 58 23.04 -4.68 22.29
C ASN A 58 22.97 -3.90 20.97
N LEU A 59 21.78 -3.44 20.61
CA LEU A 59 21.52 -2.67 19.39
C LEU A 59 21.81 -1.19 19.64
N SER A 60 22.42 -0.49 18.68
CA SER A 60 22.63 0.96 18.75
C SER A 60 21.33 1.73 18.55
N ASP A 61 20.47 1.27 17.63
CA ASP A 61 19.19 1.88 17.32
C ASP A 61 18.09 0.81 17.12
N ILE A 62 16.89 1.11 17.53
CA ILE A 62 15.71 0.27 17.32
C ILE A 62 14.64 1.10 16.65
N PHE A 63 14.24 0.72 15.44
CA PHE A 63 13.17 1.34 14.66
C PHE A 63 11.90 0.50 14.72
N ILE A 64 10.76 1.15 14.92
CA ILE A 64 9.48 0.50 15.16
C ILE A 64 8.47 1.03 14.15
N ASN A 65 7.72 0.14 13.50
CA ASN A 65 6.62 0.56 12.65
C ASN A 65 5.55 1.31 13.47
N ALA A 66 4.94 2.30 12.84
CA ALA A 66 4.00 3.22 13.48
C ALA A 66 2.86 2.48 14.20
N PRO A 67 2.48 2.93 15.40
CA PRO A 67 1.36 2.35 16.13
C PRO A 67 0.08 2.37 15.29
N ARG A 68 -0.73 1.32 15.40
CA ARG A 68 -1.98 1.19 14.63
C ARG A 68 -2.89 2.41 14.77
N ARG A 69 -2.98 3.01 15.97
CA ARG A 69 -3.77 4.22 16.20
C ARG A 69 -3.38 5.43 15.34
N VAL A 70 -2.14 5.46 14.81
CA VAL A 70 -1.66 6.52 13.91
C VAL A 70 -2.08 6.25 12.48
N THR A 71 -1.99 5.00 12.03
CA THR A 71 -2.14 4.61 10.63
C THR A 71 -3.50 3.99 10.30
N ILE A 72 -4.30 3.57 11.28
CA ILE A 72 -5.57 2.88 11.05
C ILE A 72 -6.57 3.72 10.26
N SER A 73 -6.60 5.04 10.47
CA SER A 73 -7.49 5.93 9.73
C SER A 73 -7.16 6.03 8.23
N MET A 74 -5.95 5.62 7.85
CA MET A 74 -5.52 5.56 6.45
C MET A 74 -5.97 4.26 5.77
N ASP A 75 -6.14 3.18 6.55
CA ASP A 75 -6.51 1.83 6.08
C ASP A 75 -8.01 1.53 6.24
N ASP A 76 -8.64 2.05 7.29
CA ASP A 76 -10.09 1.88 7.48
C ASP A 76 -10.87 2.64 6.42
N LYS A 77 -11.70 1.93 5.67
CA LYS A 77 -12.38 2.45 4.47
C LYS A 77 -13.28 3.63 4.75
N ILE A 78 -14.00 3.61 5.88
CA ILE A 78 -14.92 4.71 6.26
C ILE A 78 -14.11 5.93 6.71
N GLN A 79 -13.07 5.72 7.54
CA GLN A 79 -12.24 6.83 7.99
C GLN A 79 -11.46 7.45 6.83
N PHE A 80 -10.92 6.62 5.93
CA PHE A 80 -10.28 7.07 4.70
C PHE A 80 -11.24 7.90 3.84
N HIS A 81 -12.46 7.40 3.59
CA HIS A 81 -13.48 8.16 2.87
C HIS A 81 -13.76 9.51 3.51
N ASN A 82 -14.02 9.55 4.84
CA ASN A 82 -14.33 10.79 5.54
C ASN A 82 -13.23 11.85 5.44
N VAL A 83 -11.97 11.42 5.38
CA VAL A 83 -10.80 12.31 5.26
C VAL A 83 -10.56 12.73 3.81
N MET A 84 -10.67 11.80 2.87
CA MET A 84 -10.23 11.99 1.48
C MET A 84 -11.37 12.25 0.48
N LYS A 85 -12.63 12.34 0.92
CA LYS A 85 -13.79 12.48 0.01
C LYS A 85 -13.75 13.69 -0.92
N ASP A 86 -13.02 14.72 -0.53
CA ASP A 86 -12.87 15.97 -1.31
C ASP A 86 -11.58 15.97 -2.18
N SER A 87 -10.83 14.88 -2.18
CA SER A 87 -9.63 14.71 -3.02
C SER A 87 -10.01 14.32 -4.45
N GLU A 88 -9.42 15.00 -5.44
CA GLU A 88 -9.54 14.63 -6.85
C GLU A 88 -8.89 13.27 -7.20
N TYR A 89 -8.03 12.77 -6.30
CA TYR A 89 -7.31 11.50 -6.48
C TYR A 89 -8.01 10.31 -5.84
N THR A 90 -9.28 10.44 -5.43
CA THR A 90 -10.08 9.31 -4.95
C THR A 90 -11.34 9.17 -5.79
N PRO A 91 -11.82 7.94 -6.07
CA PRO A 91 -13.07 7.76 -6.76
C PRO A 91 -14.23 8.35 -5.95
N GLU A 92 -15.20 8.88 -6.65
CA GLU A 92 -16.47 9.33 -6.05
C GLU A 92 -17.03 8.22 -5.16
N SER A 93 -17.31 8.54 -3.90
CA SER A 93 -17.67 7.55 -2.89
C SER A 93 -18.73 8.08 -1.93
N TYR A 94 -19.53 7.17 -1.39
CA TYR A 94 -20.69 7.48 -0.57
C TYR A 94 -20.79 6.54 0.63
N LEU A 95 -21.47 6.99 1.69
CA LEU A 95 -21.84 6.15 2.83
C LEU A 95 -23.33 5.75 2.79
N ASN A 96 -24.12 6.41 1.95
CA ASN A 96 -25.54 6.14 1.81
C ASN A 96 -25.90 6.05 0.32
N VAL A 97 -26.74 5.09 -0.04
CA VAL A 97 -27.21 4.90 -1.42
C VAL A 97 -28.00 6.12 -1.92
N ASN A 98 -28.73 6.80 -1.03
CA ASN A 98 -29.54 7.97 -1.37
C ASN A 98 -28.71 9.20 -1.80
N ASP A 99 -27.40 9.21 -1.50
CA ASP A 99 -26.50 10.30 -1.88
C ASP A 99 -25.97 10.14 -3.31
N ILE A 100 -26.24 9.02 -3.96
CA ILE A 100 -25.80 8.71 -5.31
C ILE A 100 -26.66 9.45 -6.34
N SER A 101 -26.01 10.28 -7.15
CA SER A 101 -26.68 11.03 -8.22
C SER A 101 -26.61 10.33 -9.59
N ASP A 102 -25.54 9.59 -9.88
CA ASP A 102 -25.38 8.84 -11.12
C ASP A 102 -25.95 7.43 -10.97
N ILE A 103 -27.07 7.16 -11.62
CA ILE A 103 -27.75 5.86 -11.58
C ILE A 103 -27.31 4.90 -12.68
N SER A 104 -26.41 5.31 -13.58
CA SER A 104 -26.01 4.53 -14.76
C SER A 104 -24.77 3.65 -14.53
N GLY A 105 -24.00 3.92 -13.46
CA GLY A 105 -22.71 3.31 -13.21
C GLY A 105 -22.75 1.97 -12.47
N LEU A 106 -21.58 1.37 -12.38
CA LEU A 106 -21.31 0.27 -11.45
C LEU A 106 -20.69 0.82 -10.16
N TYR A 107 -20.99 0.17 -9.05
CA TYR A 107 -20.57 0.59 -7.72
C TYR A 107 -19.93 -0.58 -6.96
N PHE A 108 -18.80 -0.33 -6.35
CA PHE A 108 -18.19 -1.25 -5.39
C PHE A 108 -18.75 -0.98 -4.01
N VAL A 109 -19.31 -1.99 -3.37
CA VAL A 109 -19.65 -1.97 -1.94
C VAL A 109 -18.51 -2.62 -1.18
N LYS A 110 -17.80 -1.84 -0.38
CA LYS A 110 -16.60 -2.26 0.34
C LYS A 110 -16.86 -2.25 1.84
N LYS A 111 -16.99 -3.43 2.44
CA LYS A 111 -17.19 -3.56 3.89
C LYS A 111 -15.92 -3.17 4.65
N THR A 112 -16.05 -2.32 5.68
CA THR A 112 -14.91 -1.97 6.56
C THR A 112 -14.46 -3.19 7.37
N GLY A 113 -13.18 -3.22 7.77
CA GLY A 113 -12.58 -4.34 8.50
C GLY A 113 -12.36 -5.61 7.66
N SER A 114 -12.73 -5.63 6.38
CA SER A 114 -12.46 -6.75 5.48
C SER A 114 -11.15 -6.55 4.70
N THR A 115 -10.43 -7.63 4.45
CA THR A 115 -9.13 -7.64 3.74
C THR A 115 -9.13 -8.61 2.58
N GLY A 116 -8.19 -8.43 1.63
CA GLY A 116 -8.00 -9.33 0.50
C GLY A 116 -9.22 -9.41 -0.42
N GLY A 117 -9.98 -8.35 -0.56
CA GLY A 117 -11.17 -8.27 -1.41
C GLY A 117 -12.38 -9.08 -0.95
N LYS A 118 -12.31 -9.76 0.21
CA LYS A 118 -13.41 -10.64 0.68
C LYS A 118 -14.71 -9.90 0.97
N GLY A 119 -14.64 -8.65 1.38
CA GLY A 119 -15.81 -7.80 1.66
C GLY A 119 -16.10 -6.80 0.54
N VAL A 120 -15.69 -7.07 -0.70
CA VAL A 120 -15.93 -6.19 -1.85
C VAL A 120 -16.84 -6.89 -2.83
N ASN A 121 -17.96 -6.25 -3.16
CA ASN A 121 -18.89 -6.68 -4.20
C ASN A 121 -19.13 -5.53 -5.18
N ILE A 122 -19.65 -5.85 -6.36
CA ILE A 122 -19.96 -4.88 -7.40
C ILE A 122 -21.43 -4.99 -7.79
N TYR A 123 -22.10 -3.84 -7.95
CA TYR A 123 -23.52 -3.74 -8.24
C TYR A 123 -23.77 -2.64 -9.26
N ASN A 124 -24.81 -2.77 -10.07
CA ASN A 124 -25.45 -1.62 -10.69
C ASN A 124 -26.31 -0.88 -9.65
N TYR A 125 -26.78 0.31 -9.99
CA TYR A 125 -27.54 1.14 -9.04
C TYR A 125 -28.84 0.45 -8.56
N ASN A 126 -29.59 -0.21 -9.46
CA ASN A 126 -30.86 -0.84 -9.11
C ASN A 126 -30.68 -2.00 -8.14
N ASP A 127 -29.66 -2.81 -8.34
CA ASP A 127 -29.33 -3.90 -7.42
C ASP A 127 -28.85 -3.36 -6.08
N LEU A 128 -28.08 -2.25 -6.08
CA LEU A 128 -27.55 -1.61 -4.90
C LEU A 128 -28.64 -1.13 -3.92
N LEU A 129 -29.81 -0.73 -4.42
CA LEU A 129 -30.96 -0.32 -3.60
C LEU A 129 -31.45 -1.43 -2.63
N ASN A 130 -31.15 -2.70 -2.93
CA ASN A 130 -31.56 -3.85 -2.13
C ASN A 130 -30.41 -4.42 -1.28
N VAL A 131 -29.25 -3.73 -1.21
CA VAL A 131 -28.07 -4.20 -0.50
C VAL A 131 -27.96 -3.52 0.87
N ASP A 132 -27.64 -4.30 1.90
CA ASP A 132 -27.26 -3.74 3.19
C ASP A 132 -25.87 -3.13 3.09
N VAL A 133 -25.80 -1.80 3.15
CA VAL A 133 -24.56 -1.01 3.06
C VAL A 133 -24.05 -0.53 4.42
N ASN A 134 -24.62 -1.03 5.53
CA ASN A 134 -24.15 -0.69 6.86
C ASN A 134 -22.66 -1.06 7.04
N ASN A 135 -21.89 -0.13 7.56
CA ASN A 135 -20.44 -0.27 7.70
C ASN A 135 -19.71 -0.54 6.36
N CYS A 136 -20.23 0.00 5.27
CA CYS A 136 -19.61 -0.07 3.96
C CYS A 136 -19.29 1.33 3.41
N VAL A 137 -18.35 1.38 2.46
CA VAL A 137 -18.16 2.49 1.54
C VAL A 137 -18.66 2.04 0.17
N ILE A 138 -19.50 2.85 -0.45
CA ILE A 138 -19.96 2.68 -1.81
C ILE A 138 -19.06 3.52 -2.69
N GLN A 139 -18.32 2.90 -3.60
CA GLN A 139 -17.35 3.59 -4.46
C GLN A 139 -17.71 3.39 -5.91
N LYS A 140 -17.80 4.49 -6.65
CA LYS A 140 -18.10 4.47 -8.09
C LYS A 140 -16.99 3.76 -8.86
N ASN A 141 -17.35 2.93 -9.81
CA ASN A 141 -16.40 2.30 -10.71
C ASN A 141 -15.81 3.33 -11.68
N ILE A 142 -14.53 3.21 -11.95
CA ILE A 142 -13.88 3.94 -13.05
C ILE A 142 -14.28 3.23 -14.36
N SER A 143 -15.08 3.91 -15.17
CA SER A 143 -15.73 3.34 -16.36
C SER A 143 -14.74 3.07 -17.50
N ASN A 144 -13.73 3.92 -17.63
CA ASN A 144 -12.74 3.87 -18.71
C ASN A 144 -11.33 3.60 -18.13
N PRO A 145 -11.07 2.39 -17.56
CA PRO A 145 -9.76 2.09 -17.01
C PRO A 145 -8.74 1.93 -18.15
N ASP A 146 -7.49 2.29 -17.88
CA ASP A 146 -6.38 1.81 -18.69
C ASP A 146 -6.23 0.30 -18.54
N LEU A 147 -5.78 -0.36 -19.61
CA LEU A 147 -5.78 -1.83 -19.71
C LEU A 147 -4.40 -2.36 -20.08
N TYR A 148 -3.92 -3.33 -19.35
CA TYR A 148 -2.74 -4.10 -19.71
C TYR A 148 -3.16 -5.35 -20.51
N LYS A 149 -2.85 -5.38 -21.82
CA LYS A 149 -3.22 -6.50 -22.71
C LYS A 149 -4.72 -6.87 -22.61
N ASN A 150 -5.57 -5.86 -22.70
CA ASN A 150 -7.03 -5.97 -22.55
C ASN A 150 -7.50 -6.48 -21.18
N LYS A 151 -6.72 -6.27 -20.13
CA LYS A 151 -7.04 -6.70 -18.78
C LYS A 151 -6.99 -5.52 -17.82
N ARG A 152 -8.00 -5.41 -16.97
CA ARG A 152 -8.00 -4.41 -15.89
C ARG A 152 -6.88 -4.73 -14.93
N TYR A 153 -6.18 -3.70 -14.48
CA TYR A 153 -5.10 -3.82 -13.51
C TYR A 153 -5.22 -2.78 -12.38
N LYS A 154 -4.49 -3.00 -11.32
CA LYS A 154 -4.23 -2.01 -10.26
C LYS A 154 -2.75 -1.97 -9.95
N ILE A 155 -2.23 -0.78 -9.62
CA ILE A 155 -0.84 -0.57 -9.23
C ILE A 155 -0.76 -0.60 -7.70
N ARG A 156 0.21 -1.35 -7.16
CA ARG A 156 0.65 -1.27 -5.78
C ARG A 156 1.89 -0.39 -5.70
N GLN A 157 1.75 0.76 -5.05
CA GLN A 157 2.82 1.70 -4.79
C GLN A 157 3.19 1.66 -3.31
N LEU A 158 4.49 1.47 -3.01
CA LEU A 158 5.00 1.49 -1.65
C LEU A 158 5.44 2.90 -1.27
N VAL A 159 5.03 3.32 -0.07
CA VAL A 159 5.28 4.64 0.49
C VAL A 159 5.80 4.48 1.92
N LEU A 160 6.86 5.21 2.24
CA LEU A 160 7.43 5.26 3.58
C LEU A 160 7.07 6.60 4.25
N LEU A 161 6.64 6.53 5.49
CA LEU A 161 6.52 7.66 6.40
C LEU A 161 7.69 7.59 7.40
N TYR A 162 8.54 8.60 7.42
CA TYR A 162 9.69 8.64 8.33
C TYR A 162 10.14 10.08 8.57
N GLU A 163 10.48 10.43 9.82
CA GLU A 163 10.92 11.78 10.22
C GLU A 163 9.97 12.89 9.71
N LYS A 164 8.65 12.69 9.85
CA LYS A 164 7.60 13.61 9.40
C LYS A 164 7.59 13.84 7.88
N GLN A 165 8.33 13.06 7.11
CA GLN A 165 8.41 13.11 5.67
C GLN A 165 7.66 11.93 5.04
N VAL A 166 7.25 12.13 3.80
CA VAL A 166 6.67 11.08 2.95
C VAL A 166 7.66 10.77 1.84
N TYR A 167 7.97 9.51 1.67
CA TYR A 167 8.87 9.01 0.64
C TYR A 167 8.11 8.03 -0.24
N ILE A 168 8.18 8.22 -1.55
CA ILE A 168 7.63 7.28 -2.53
C ILE A 168 8.77 6.46 -3.12
N HIS A 169 8.60 5.14 -3.23
CA HIS A 169 9.58 4.28 -3.87
C HIS A 169 9.40 4.30 -5.39
N LYS A 170 10.47 4.42 -6.15
CA LYS A 170 10.40 4.49 -7.62
C LYS A 170 9.92 3.20 -8.26
N ASN A 171 10.23 2.05 -7.65
CA ASN A 171 9.74 0.78 -8.13
C ASN A 171 8.36 0.49 -7.54
N SER A 172 7.44 0.12 -8.40
CA SER A 172 6.11 -0.35 -8.06
C SER A 172 5.76 -1.54 -8.93
N PHE A 173 4.70 -2.23 -8.59
CA PHE A 173 4.20 -3.32 -9.41
C PHE A 173 2.70 -3.19 -9.63
N PHE A 174 2.21 -3.83 -10.66
CA PHE A 174 0.79 -3.96 -10.88
C PHE A 174 0.34 -5.41 -10.81
N THR A 175 -0.92 -5.56 -10.51
CA THR A 175 -1.63 -6.84 -10.60
C THR A 175 -2.76 -6.69 -11.60
N ALA A 176 -2.85 -7.59 -12.59
CA ALA A 176 -3.90 -7.57 -13.57
C ALA A 176 -4.82 -8.80 -13.43
N SER A 177 -6.09 -8.60 -13.75
CA SER A 177 -7.05 -9.70 -13.89
C SER A 177 -6.60 -10.67 -14.98
N ASN A 178 -6.98 -11.93 -14.91
CA ASN A 178 -6.82 -12.87 -16.01
C ASN A 178 -8.03 -12.85 -16.98
N ILE A 179 -9.04 -12.02 -16.72
CA ILE A 179 -10.26 -11.90 -17.50
C ILE A 179 -10.12 -10.72 -18.45
N ASP A 180 -10.42 -10.95 -19.74
CA ASP A 180 -10.41 -9.89 -20.75
C ASP A 180 -11.58 -8.92 -20.52
N TYR A 181 -11.27 -7.62 -20.58
CA TYR A 181 -12.20 -6.55 -20.19
C TYR A 181 -13.39 -6.41 -21.16
N ASP A 182 -13.16 -6.63 -22.45
CA ASP A 182 -14.21 -6.49 -23.48
C ASP A 182 -15.31 -7.58 -23.42
N ASN A 183 -15.00 -8.73 -22.80
CA ASN A 183 -15.88 -9.89 -22.80
C ASN A 183 -16.00 -10.49 -21.39
N ILE A 184 -16.39 -9.67 -20.41
CA ILE A 184 -16.57 -10.15 -19.04
C ILE A 184 -17.85 -10.98 -18.94
N PRO A 185 -17.78 -12.29 -18.65
CA PRO A 185 -18.96 -13.08 -18.36
C PRO A 185 -19.71 -12.52 -17.15
N SER A 186 -21.04 -12.56 -17.17
CA SER A 186 -21.86 -11.98 -16.07
C SER A 186 -21.57 -12.58 -14.70
N ASP A 187 -21.26 -13.87 -14.63
CA ASP A 187 -20.85 -14.59 -13.44
C ASP A 187 -19.41 -14.28 -13.00
N LYS A 188 -18.62 -13.61 -13.83
CA LYS A 188 -17.22 -13.22 -13.59
C LYS A 188 -17.04 -11.72 -13.37
N LEU A 189 -18.10 -10.92 -13.37
CA LEU A 189 -18.03 -9.47 -13.23
C LEU A 189 -17.18 -9.05 -12.00
N ARG A 190 -17.43 -9.68 -10.87
CA ARG A 190 -16.67 -9.40 -9.64
C ARG A 190 -15.19 -9.75 -9.79
N ASP A 191 -14.85 -10.90 -10.38
CA ASP A 191 -13.47 -11.36 -10.52
C ASP A 191 -12.68 -10.54 -11.53
N ALA A 192 -13.35 -9.96 -12.55
CA ALA A 192 -12.74 -9.05 -13.51
C ALA A 192 -12.39 -7.69 -12.89
N HIS A 193 -13.21 -7.21 -11.97
CA HIS A 193 -13.06 -5.88 -11.38
C HIS A 193 -12.36 -5.89 -10.01
N VAL A 194 -12.52 -6.94 -9.19
CA VAL A 194 -11.89 -7.07 -7.87
C VAL A 194 -10.62 -7.92 -8.01
N ILE A 195 -9.52 -7.27 -8.36
CA ILE A 195 -8.25 -7.92 -8.61
C ILE A 195 -7.60 -8.29 -7.28
N ASN A 196 -7.57 -9.58 -6.98
CA ASN A 196 -6.97 -10.14 -5.77
C ASN A 196 -5.75 -10.99 -6.12
N GLN A 197 -4.91 -11.23 -5.13
CA GLN A 197 -3.78 -12.19 -5.23
C GLN A 197 -4.30 -13.64 -5.30
N LYS A 198 -5.02 -13.98 -6.37
CA LYS A 198 -5.43 -15.34 -6.68
C LYS A 198 -4.39 -16.01 -7.59
N GLN A 199 -4.49 -17.34 -7.72
CA GLN A 199 -3.55 -18.18 -8.47
C GLN A 199 -3.32 -17.74 -9.93
N ASP A 200 -4.31 -17.08 -10.55
CA ASP A 200 -4.30 -16.67 -11.96
C ASP A 200 -4.06 -15.15 -12.16
N THR A 201 -3.67 -14.43 -11.11
CA THR A 201 -3.40 -12.99 -11.22
C THR A 201 -2.02 -12.74 -11.83
N ILE A 202 -1.96 -11.85 -12.81
CA ILE A 202 -0.70 -11.41 -13.41
C ILE A 202 -0.03 -10.41 -12.47
N PHE A 203 1.26 -10.63 -12.17
CA PHE A 203 2.12 -9.70 -11.42
C PHE A 203 3.27 -9.26 -12.31
N GLU A 204 3.43 -7.97 -12.48
CA GLU A 204 4.53 -7.38 -13.28
C GLU A 204 5.00 -6.06 -12.66
N LEU A 205 6.26 -5.70 -12.93
CA LEU A 205 6.77 -4.38 -12.59
C LEU A 205 6.02 -3.29 -13.37
N SER A 206 5.72 -2.16 -12.72
CA SER A 206 4.92 -1.11 -13.34
C SER A 206 5.62 -0.41 -14.50
N ASN A 207 6.95 -0.45 -14.57
CA ASN A 207 7.72 0.08 -15.71
C ASN A 207 7.46 -0.65 -17.04
N LYS A 208 6.69 -1.75 -17.02
CA LYS A 208 6.21 -2.44 -18.25
C LYS A 208 4.89 -1.87 -18.78
N LEU A 209 4.25 -0.97 -18.04
CA LEU A 209 3.07 -0.25 -18.52
C LEU A 209 3.47 0.80 -19.55
N GLU A 210 2.64 0.97 -20.54
CA GLU A 210 2.79 2.09 -21.45
C GLU A 210 2.62 3.41 -20.67
N ASN A 211 3.39 4.43 -21.02
CA ASN A 211 3.36 5.76 -20.36
C ASN A 211 3.57 5.73 -18.82
N PHE A 212 4.33 4.75 -18.32
CA PHE A 212 4.56 4.61 -16.88
C PHE A 212 5.11 5.88 -16.22
N ASP A 213 5.98 6.63 -16.89
CA ASP A 213 6.52 7.89 -16.35
C ASP A 213 5.42 8.92 -16.07
N LEU A 214 4.42 9.02 -16.95
CA LEU A 214 3.25 9.87 -16.73
C LEU A 214 2.38 9.35 -15.59
N ILE A 215 2.13 8.04 -15.57
CA ILE A 215 1.38 7.39 -14.48
C ILE A 215 2.09 7.61 -13.14
N PHE A 216 3.41 7.42 -13.08
CA PHE A 216 4.19 7.61 -11.85
C PHE A 216 4.19 9.08 -11.38
N LYS A 217 4.25 10.03 -12.30
CA LYS A 217 4.06 11.46 -12.00
C LYS A 217 2.70 11.70 -11.33
N ASN A 218 1.63 11.15 -11.89
CA ASN A 218 0.28 11.29 -11.34
C ASN A 218 0.13 10.59 -9.99
N ILE A 219 0.73 9.40 -9.82
CA ILE A 219 0.83 8.73 -8.52
C ILE A 219 1.53 9.63 -7.49
N THR A 220 2.61 10.29 -7.88
CA THR A 220 3.36 11.21 -7.00
C THR A 220 2.49 12.38 -6.56
N LEU A 221 1.69 12.95 -7.47
CA LEU A 221 0.73 14.02 -7.15
C LEU A 221 -0.37 13.54 -6.21
N ALA A 222 -0.90 12.34 -6.42
CA ALA A 222 -1.90 11.74 -5.56
C ALA A 222 -1.37 11.46 -4.14
N VAL A 223 -0.12 10.98 -4.00
CA VAL A 223 0.53 10.80 -2.70
C VAL A 223 0.82 12.14 -2.03
N LYS A 224 1.18 13.17 -2.80
CA LYS A 224 1.32 14.54 -2.28
C LYS A 224 -0.01 15.09 -1.75
N ASP A 225 -1.09 14.87 -2.46
CA ASP A 225 -2.42 15.30 -2.02
C ASP A 225 -2.84 14.55 -0.74
N PHE A 226 -2.68 13.22 -0.72
CA PHE A 226 -2.88 12.42 0.49
C PHE A 226 -2.10 12.98 1.69
N SER A 227 -0.85 13.39 1.50
CA SER A 227 -0.01 13.90 2.59
C SER A 227 -0.55 15.18 3.22
N LYS A 228 -1.24 16.03 2.46
CA LYS A 228 -1.91 17.23 2.99
C LYS A 228 -3.08 16.86 3.91
N PHE A 229 -3.93 15.90 3.48
CA PHE A 229 -5.08 15.46 4.28
C PHE A 229 -4.66 14.74 5.57
N TYR A 230 -3.52 14.06 5.57
CA TYR A 230 -3.02 13.29 6.71
C TYR A 230 -1.82 13.94 7.42
N GLN A 231 -1.55 15.23 7.20
CA GLN A 231 -0.41 15.96 7.75
C GLN A 231 -0.25 15.77 9.26
N ASP A 232 -1.33 15.90 10.03
CA ASP A 232 -1.29 15.73 11.49
C ASP A 232 -0.87 14.32 11.91
N LYS A 233 -1.29 13.30 11.16
CA LYS A 233 -0.91 11.91 11.44
C LYS A 233 0.55 11.65 11.07
N ILE A 234 0.99 12.19 9.94
CA ILE A 234 2.38 12.08 9.47
C ILE A 234 3.33 12.77 10.44
N ASN A 235 2.97 13.92 10.98
CA ASN A 235 3.76 14.65 11.98
C ASN A 235 3.99 13.88 13.28
N ASN A 236 3.16 12.88 13.58
CA ASN A 236 3.35 11.98 14.71
C ASN A 236 4.34 10.84 14.44
N ILE A 237 4.86 10.73 13.21
CA ILE A 237 5.83 9.70 12.81
C ILE A 237 7.21 10.35 12.77
N SER A 238 7.95 10.21 13.87
CA SER A 238 9.27 10.84 14.05
C SER A 238 10.17 10.02 14.97
N GLY A 239 11.45 10.35 15.00
CA GLY A 239 12.47 9.63 15.77
C GLY A 239 12.62 8.20 15.25
N ASN A 240 12.50 7.22 16.14
CA ASN A 240 12.63 5.81 15.77
C ASN A 240 11.30 5.16 15.29
N ILE A 241 10.30 5.97 14.95
CA ILE A 241 9.03 5.49 14.43
C ILE A 241 9.01 5.70 12.92
N TYR A 242 8.66 4.65 12.16
CA TYR A 242 8.44 4.70 10.73
C TYR A 242 7.10 4.06 10.36
N GLY A 243 6.54 4.39 9.21
CA GLY A 243 5.31 3.80 8.70
C GLY A 243 5.48 3.32 7.27
N VAL A 244 4.96 2.15 6.95
CA VAL A 244 4.93 1.63 5.59
C VAL A 244 3.50 1.53 5.12
N LEU A 245 3.20 2.18 4.01
CA LEU A 245 1.90 2.17 3.37
C LEU A 245 1.99 1.53 1.98
N GLY A 246 0.99 0.73 1.65
CA GLY A 246 0.80 0.22 0.29
C GLY A 246 -0.44 0.85 -0.31
N PHE A 247 -0.26 1.74 -1.27
CA PHE A 247 -1.34 2.37 -2.01
C PHE A 247 -1.76 1.47 -3.17
N ASP A 248 -3.05 1.28 -3.33
CA ASP A 248 -3.64 0.67 -4.52
C ASP A 248 -4.26 1.74 -5.40
N PHE A 249 -3.77 1.84 -6.64
CA PHE A 249 -4.26 2.78 -7.64
C PHE A 249 -4.96 2.05 -8.78
N ILE A 250 -6.05 2.66 -9.29
CA ILE A 250 -6.56 2.39 -10.63
C ILE A 250 -6.13 3.55 -11.53
N VAL A 251 -5.83 3.24 -12.77
CA VAL A 251 -5.46 4.20 -13.82
C VAL A 251 -6.60 4.24 -14.84
N ASP A 252 -6.99 5.43 -15.30
CA ASP A 252 -7.93 5.59 -16.39
C ASP A 252 -7.21 5.65 -17.75
N ASN A 253 -7.97 5.68 -18.84
CA ASN A 253 -7.43 5.72 -20.20
C ASN A 253 -6.76 7.05 -20.60
N GLU A 254 -6.82 8.06 -19.73
CA GLU A 254 -6.07 9.34 -19.85
C GLU A 254 -4.83 9.35 -18.93
N TYR A 255 -4.53 8.22 -18.29
CA TYR A 255 -3.46 8.00 -17.31
C TYR A 255 -3.62 8.78 -16.00
N ASN A 256 -4.82 9.30 -15.69
CA ASN A 256 -5.11 9.79 -14.35
C ASN A 256 -5.21 8.62 -13.38
N VAL A 257 -4.81 8.88 -12.14
CA VAL A 257 -4.77 7.83 -11.11
C VAL A 257 -5.75 8.13 -9.99
N GLN A 258 -6.35 7.08 -9.43
CA GLN A 258 -7.22 7.20 -8.27
C GLN A 258 -6.85 6.18 -7.20
N ILE A 259 -6.71 6.65 -5.95
CA ILE A 259 -6.42 5.83 -4.78
C ILE A 259 -7.70 5.08 -4.41
N ILE A 260 -7.70 3.78 -4.58
CA ILE A 260 -8.87 2.94 -4.25
C ILE A 260 -8.78 2.30 -2.87
N GLU A 261 -7.59 2.18 -2.31
CA GLU A 261 -7.33 1.61 -0.99
C GLU A 261 -5.91 1.97 -0.54
N ILE A 262 -5.72 2.16 0.77
CA ILE A 262 -4.39 2.22 1.39
C ILE A 262 -4.32 1.11 2.42
N ASN A 263 -3.23 0.35 2.37
CA ASN A 263 -2.95 -0.71 3.33
C ASN A 263 -1.85 -0.23 4.27
N HIS A 264 -2.15 -0.02 5.54
CA HIS A 264 -1.13 0.24 6.52
C HIS A 264 -0.32 -1.03 6.79
N ARG A 265 0.97 -0.90 7.06
CA ARG A 265 1.84 -2.06 7.25
C ARG A 265 1.75 -3.03 6.06
N SER A 266 1.97 -2.51 4.84
CA SER A 266 1.87 -3.26 3.61
C SER A 266 2.57 -4.62 3.69
N ASN A 267 2.00 -5.62 3.02
CA ASN A 267 2.60 -6.95 2.96
C ASN A 267 3.83 -6.98 2.07
N TYR A 268 4.77 -7.81 2.46
CA TYR A 268 5.87 -8.31 1.65
C TYR A 268 5.66 -9.81 1.37
N GLY A 269 6.16 -10.29 0.27
CA GLY A 269 6.02 -11.70 -0.12
C GLY A 269 5.26 -11.88 -1.41
N HIS A 270 5.42 -10.93 -2.32
CA HIS A 270 4.91 -11.00 -3.68
C HIS A 270 5.73 -12.02 -4.51
N PRO A 271 5.27 -12.43 -5.70
CA PRO A 271 6.02 -13.32 -6.58
C PRO A 271 7.41 -12.82 -6.91
N SER A 272 8.34 -13.74 -7.19
CA SER A 272 9.78 -13.43 -7.33
C SER A 272 10.11 -12.42 -8.43
N ASN A 273 9.31 -12.35 -9.49
CA ASN A 273 9.50 -11.40 -10.59
C ASN A 273 9.28 -9.94 -10.20
N VAL A 274 8.58 -9.66 -9.10
CA VAL A 274 8.36 -8.30 -8.58
C VAL A 274 8.97 -8.09 -7.20
N SER A 275 9.09 -9.16 -6.40
CA SER A 275 9.53 -9.07 -5.00
C SER A 275 10.95 -8.55 -4.86
N THR A 276 11.85 -8.83 -5.81
CA THR A 276 13.25 -8.37 -5.71
C THR A 276 13.33 -6.85 -5.75
N ASP A 277 12.70 -6.21 -6.72
CA ASP A 277 12.82 -4.78 -6.94
C ASP A 277 11.87 -3.97 -6.05
N CYS A 278 10.66 -4.51 -5.78
CA CYS A 278 9.66 -3.81 -4.98
C CYS A 278 9.79 -4.14 -3.49
N ASP A 279 9.67 -5.42 -3.08
CA ASP A 279 9.66 -5.74 -1.65
C ASP A 279 11.05 -5.61 -1.03
N VAL A 280 12.03 -6.32 -1.61
CA VAL A 280 13.41 -6.37 -1.07
C VAL A 280 14.09 -5.03 -1.25
N GLY A 281 14.01 -4.44 -2.45
CA GLY A 281 14.61 -3.14 -2.75
C GLY A 281 14.05 -2.04 -1.85
N PHE A 282 12.73 -1.97 -1.69
CA PHE A 282 12.10 -0.99 -0.80
C PHE A 282 12.57 -1.14 0.65
N PHE A 283 12.63 -2.38 1.17
CA PHE A 283 13.06 -2.59 2.55
C PHE A 283 14.56 -2.31 2.75
N GLN A 284 15.40 -2.58 1.75
CA GLN A 284 16.80 -2.16 1.75
C GLN A 284 16.93 -0.64 1.88
N ASP A 285 16.21 0.08 1.02
CA ASP A 285 16.26 1.55 1.00
C ASP A 285 15.75 2.15 2.30
N ILE A 286 14.70 1.59 2.91
CA ILE A 286 14.24 2.00 4.25
C ILE A 286 15.36 1.83 5.29
N ILE A 287 16.02 0.69 5.32
CA ILE A 287 17.09 0.42 6.30
C ILE A 287 18.28 1.36 6.08
N LEU A 288 18.70 1.56 4.82
CA LEU A 288 19.78 2.48 4.47
C LEU A 288 19.45 3.91 4.89
N LEU A 289 18.23 4.38 4.62
CA LEU A 289 17.76 5.69 5.07
C LEU A 289 17.82 5.83 6.60
N MET A 290 17.30 4.85 7.33
CA MET A 290 17.28 4.88 8.79
C MET A 290 18.69 4.80 9.40
N ALA A 291 19.56 3.92 8.85
CA ALA A 291 20.91 3.70 9.34
C ALA A 291 21.88 4.82 8.98
N MET A 292 21.85 5.25 7.72
CA MET A 292 22.86 6.17 7.16
C MET A 292 22.38 7.61 7.09
N LYS A 293 21.08 7.86 7.30
CA LYS A 293 20.46 9.19 7.19
C LYS A 293 20.65 9.81 5.78
N ILE A 294 20.76 8.96 4.77
CA ILE A 294 20.88 9.34 3.37
C ILE A 294 19.65 8.84 2.65
N VAL A 295 19.02 9.67 1.84
CA VAL A 295 17.90 9.24 0.99
C VAL A 295 18.46 8.41 -0.17
N PRO A 296 18.15 7.10 -0.24
CA PRO A 296 18.57 6.27 -1.35
C PRO A 296 17.97 6.75 -2.68
N GLU A 297 18.61 6.42 -3.79
CA GLU A 297 18.20 6.87 -5.13
C GLU A 297 16.76 6.48 -5.48
N ASN A 298 16.31 5.30 -5.01
CA ASN A 298 14.96 4.81 -5.28
C ASN A 298 13.89 5.39 -4.36
N LEU A 299 14.23 6.17 -3.35
CA LEU A 299 13.30 6.88 -2.50
C LEU A 299 13.24 8.35 -2.88
N GLN A 300 12.10 8.80 -3.35
CA GLN A 300 11.85 10.21 -3.65
C GLN A 300 11.05 10.84 -2.51
N ILE A 301 11.54 11.98 -2.00
CA ILE A 301 10.81 12.80 -1.02
C ILE A 301 9.63 13.47 -1.71
N ILE A 302 8.49 13.47 -1.06
CA ILE A 302 7.32 14.24 -1.46
C ILE A 302 7.34 15.55 -0.68
N ASP A 303 7.53 16.66 -1.40
CA ASP A 303 7.43 18.00 -0.81
C ASP A 303 5.98 18.28 -0.42
N MET A 304 5.74 18.43 0.87
CA MET A 304 4.41 18.67 1.46
C MET A 304 4.00 20.14 1.40
#